data_9c9a64658d3c28255c3f2c38981792d7
#
_entry.id   9c9a64658d3c28255c3f2c38981792d7
#
_cell.length_a   1.000
_cell.length_b   1.000
_cell.length_c   1.000
_cell.angle_alpha   90.00
_cell.angle_beta   90.00
_cell.angle_gamma   90.00
#
_symmetry.space_group_name_H-M   'P 1'
#
loop_
_entity.id
_entity.type
_entity.pdbx_description
1 polymer ?
#
loop_
_entity_poly.entity_id
_entity_poly.type
_entity_poly.pdbx_seq_one_letter_code
_entity_poly.pdbx_strand_id
1 'polypeptide(L)'
;MAWALALAAMLAVVAVVFVARPFLRDPSPASDRLDELAPEARKRLELAEERDRALAALKELEFDHRTGKVSDEDYRTQVGPLRRRAAEALRALEGGEQARHERVPRQGERVQ
;
A
#
# COMPACT_ATOMS: atom_id res chain seq x y z
N MET A 1 13.07 -6.35 51.96
CA MET A 1 13.76 -6.47 50.66
C MET A 1 13.03 -7.41 49.67
N ALA A 2 12.38 -8.48 50.13
CA ALA A 2 11.65 -9.41 49.24
C ALA A 2 10.42 -8.81 48.52
N TRP A 3 9.76 -7.84 49.08
CA TRP A 3 8.59 -7.16 48.50
C TRP A 3 8.96 -6.23 47.34
N ALA A 4 10.14 -5.66 47.36
CA ALA A 4 10.62 -4.86 46.21
C ALA A 4 10.88 -5.72 44.95
N LEU A 5 11.39 -6.93 45.16
CA LEU A 5 11.55 -7.91 44.06
C LEU A 5 10.19 -8.43 43.57
N ALA A 6 9.21 -8.63 44.47
CA ALA A 6 7.87 -9.01 44.09
C ALA A 6 7.16 -7.92 43.26
N LEU A 7 7.31 -6.66 43.64
CA LEU A 7 6.79 -5.51 42.87
C LEU A 7 7.44 -5.39 41.49
N ALA A 8 8.76 -5.58 41.43
CA ALA A 8 9.48 -5.55 40.14
C ALA A 8 9.02 -6.68 39.21
N ALA A 9 8.87 -7.89 39.75
CA ALA A 9 8.37 -9.04 38.98
C ALA A 9 6.93 -8.82 38.49
N MET A 10 6.07 -8.25 39.33
CA MET A 10 4.69 -7.92 38.97
C MET A 10 4.62 -6.87 37.84
N LEU A 11 5.45 -5.83 37.93
CA LEU A 11 5.56 -4.81 36.89
C LEU A 11 6.04 -5.40 35.56
N ALA A 12 7.00 -6.31 35.60
CA ALA A 12 7.51 -7.00 34.40
C ALA A 12 6.40 -7.84 33.75
N VAL A 13 5.61 -8.58 34.53
CA VAL A 13 4.48 -9.37 34.02
C VAL A 13 3.40 -8.47 33.40
N VAL A 14 3.06 -7.37 34.05
CA VAL A 14 2.09 -6.40 33.52
C VAL A 14 2.59 -5.80 32.19
N ALA A 15 3.86 -5.44 32.11
CA ALA A 15 4.46 -4.91 30.89
C ALA A 15 4.42 -5.96 29.73
N VAL A 16 4.74 -7.22 30.02
CA VAL A 16 4.67 -8.30 29.03
C VAL A 16 3.25 -8.55 28.55
N VAL A 17 2.29 -8.58 29.47
CA VAL A 17 0.86 -8.73 29.14
C VAL A 17 0.35 -7.56 28.31
N PHE A 18 0.77 -6.36 28.64
CA PHE A 18 0.38 -5.15 27.88
C PHE A 18 0.94 -5.15 26.45
N VAL A 19 2.19 -5.57 26.28
CA VAL A 19 2.82 -5.69 24.94
C VAL A 19 2.25 -6.87 24.15
N ALA A 20 1.94 -7.98 24.81
CA ALA A 20 1.36 -9.17 24.18
C ALA A 20 -0.12 -9.02 23.81
N ARG A 21 -0.83 -8.12 24.47
CA ARG A 21 -2.27 -7.92 24.30
C ARG A 21 -2.73 -7.67 22.86
N PRO A 22 -2.05 -6.86 22.03
CA PRO A 22 -2.43 -6.68 20.62
C PRO A 22 -2.22 -7.95 19.77
N PHE A 23 -1.32 -8.84 20.18
CA PHE A 23 -1.07 -10.13 19.50
C PHE A 23 -2.04 -11.24 19.89
N LEU A 24 -2.68 -11.12 21.06
CA LEU A 24 -3.62 -12.09 21.60
C LEU A 24 -5.09 -11.73 21.35
N ARG A 25 -5.36 -10.58 20.75
CA ARG A 25 -6.70 -10.24 20.31
C ARG A 25 -7.13 -11.16 19.19
N ASP A 26 -8.07 -12.03 19.48
CA ASP A 26 -8.77 -12.79 18.45
C ASP A 26 -9.39 -11.84 17.42
N PRO A 27 -9.34 -12.21 16.11
CA PRO A 27 -9.99 -11.41 15.10
C PRO A 27 -11.48 -11.25 15.41
N SER A 28 -11.86 -10.05 15.80
CA SER A 28 -13.24 -9.64 16.02
C SER A 28 -14.04 -9.72 14.72
N PRO A 29 -15.37 -10.03 14.73
CA PRO A 29 -16.16 -10.09 13.50
C PRO A 29 -16.17 -8.80 12.68
N ALA A 30 -15.72 -7.68 13.22
CA ALA A 30 -15.40 -6.48 12.45
C ALA A 30 -14.18 -6.66 11.53
N SER A 31 -13.34 -7.67 11.76
CA SER A 31 -12.18 -7.95 10.93
C SER A 31 -12.53 -8.67 9.61
N ASP A 32 -13.68 -9.34 9.52
CA ASP A 32 -14.12 -9.96 8.27
C ASP A 32 -14.30 -8.91 7.16
N ARG A 33 -14.80 -7.72 7.50
CA ARG A 33 -14.87 -6.59 6.57
C ARG A 33 -13.50 -6.01 6.22
N LEU A 34 -12.59 -5.98 7.19
CA LEU A 34 -11.21 -5.53 6.97
C LEU A 34 -10.43 -6.56 6.16
N ASP A 35 -10.71 -7.85 6.33
CA ASP A 35 -10.10 -8.92 5.56
C ASP A 35 -10.61 -8.95 4.11
N GLU A 36 -11.87 -8.58 3.87
CA GLU A 36 -12.40 -8.39 2.51
C GLU A 36 -11.80 -7.16 1.80
N LEU A 37 -11.51 -6.09 2.56
CA LEU A 37 -10.86 -4.89 2.04
C LEU A 37 -9.35 -5.06 1.88
N ALA A 38 -8.73 -5.98 2.64
CA ALA A 38 -7.28 -6.22 2.60
C ALA A 38 -6.78 -6.69 1.22
N PRO A 39 -7.47 -7.59 0.48
CA PRO A 39 -7.05 -7.95 -0.88
C PRO A 39 -7.10 -6.77 -1.86
N GLU A 40 -8.14 -5.94 -1.80
CA GLU A 40 -8.26 -4.75 -2.65
C GLU A 40 -7.20 -3.70 -2.32
N ALA A 41 -6.96 -3.46 -1.03
CA ALA A 41 -5.92 -2.54 -0.57
C ALA A 41 -4.52 -3.03 -0.98
N ARG A 42 -4.26 -4.33 -0.88
CA ARG A 42 -3.01 -4.95 -1.30
C ARG A 42 -2.80 -4.81 -2.80
N LYS A 43 -3.84 -5.06 -3.59
CA LYS A 43 -3.81 -4.89 -5.06
C LYS A 43 -3.52 -3.45 -5.45
N ARG A 44 -4.13 -2.47 -4.77
CA ARG A 44 -3.83 -1.05 -5.00
C ARG A 44 -2.39 -0.70 -4.68
N LEU A 45 -1.85 -1.24 -3.60
CA LEU A 45 -0.46 -1.04 -3.23
C LEU A 45 0.49 -1.62 -4.29
N GLU A 46 0.23 -2.83 -4.76
CA GLU A 46 1.00 -3.47 -5.83
C GLU A 46 0.98 -2.63 -7.12
N LEU A 47 -0.19 -2.11 -7.51
CA LEU A 47 -0.33 -1.25 -8.69
C LEU A 47 0.39 0.09 -8.51
N ALA A 48 0.34 0.68 -7.32
CA ALA A 48 1.06 1.91 -7.00
C ALA A 48 2.57 1.69 -7.04
N GLU A 49 3.07 0.58 -6.52
CA GLU A 49 4.47 0.20 -6.60
C GLU A 49 4.92 -0.05 -8.05
N GLU A 50 4.11 -0.72 -8.84
CA GLU A 50 4.41 -0.95 -10.27
C GLU A 50 4.47 0.37 -11.05
N ARG A 51 3.54 1.27 -10.81
CA ARG A 51 3.57 2.62 -11.37
C ARG A 51 4.86 3.35 -10.99
N ASP A 52 5.21 3.35 -9.72
CA ASP A 52 6.37 4.06 -9.20
C ASP A 52 7.68 3.48 -9.76
N ARG A 53 7.76 2.15 -9.89
CA ARG A 53 8.90 1.49 -10.55
C ARG A 53 9.03 1.88 -12.02
N ALA A 54 7.92 1.88 -12.74
CA ALA A 54 7.91 2.26 -14.16
C ALA A 54 8.30 3.72 -14.36
N LEU A 55 7.80 4.63 -13.53
CA LEU A 55 8.16 6.05 -13.57
C LEU A 55 9.62 6.29 -13.19
N ALA A 56 10.13 5.59 -12.18
CA ALA A 56 11.54 5.66 -11.80
C ALA A 56 12.46 5.15 -12.92
N ALA A 57 12.08 4.05 -13.57
CA ALA A 57 12.82 3.50 -14.71
C ALA A 57 12.81 4.46 -15.92
N LEU A 58 11.68 5.12 -16.19
CA LEU A 58 11.60 6.16 -17.22
C LEU A 58 12.51 7.34 -16.94
N LYS A 59 12.53 7.80 -15.70
CA LYS A 59 13.37 8.91 -15.26
C LYS A 59 14.86 8.58 -15.38
N GLU A 60 15.23 7.38 -14.99
CA GLU A 60 16.61 6.87 -15.13
C GLU A 60 17.02 6.74 -16.61
N LEU A 61 16.12 6.19 -17.43
CA LEU A 61 16.35 6.06 -18.87
C LEU A 61 16.53 7.43 -19.56
N GLU A 62 15.71 8.42 -19.21
CA GLU A 62 15.86 9.78 -19.71
C GLU A 62 17.19 10.41 -19.30
N PHE A 63 17.59 10.19 -18.06
CA PHE A 63 18.87 10.68 -17.56
C PHE A 63 20.04 10.02 -18.29
N ASP A 64 20.02 8.71 -18.47
CA ASP A 64 21.06 7.96 -19.17
C ASP A 64 21.14 8.34 -20.66
N HIS A 65 20.00 8.59 -21.27
CA HIS A 65 19.94 9.10 -22.65
C HIS A 65 20.54 10.51 -22.75
N ARG A 66 20.21 11.40 -21.82
CA ARG A 66 20.72 12.77 -21.78
C ARG A 66 22.22 12.83 -21.54
N THR A 67 22.76 11.92 -20.75
CA THR A 67 24.21 11.82 -20.45
C THR A 67 25.00 11.02 -21.46
N GLY A 68 24.35 10.47 -22.47
CA GLY A 68 24.99 9.70 -23.56
C GLY A 68 25.31 8.25 -23.24
N LYS A 69 24.85 7.70 -22.09
CA LYS A 69 25.01 6.29 -21.74
C LYS A 69 24.12 5.37 -22.56
N VAL A 70 22.98 5.87 -23.02
CA VAL A 70 22.01 5.16 -23.84
C VAL A 70 21.88 5.87 -25.17
N SER A 71 21.99 5.13 -26.29
CA SER A 71 21.82 5.66 -27.63
C SER A 71 20.36 6.02 -27.91
N ASP A 72 20.13 6.87 -28.93
CA ASP A 72 18.78 7.24 -29.36
C ASP A 72 17.93 6.04 -29.76
N GLU A 73 18.55 5.05 -30.40
CA GLU A 73 17.89 3.82 -30.83
C GLU A 73 17.48 2.96 -29.66
N ASP A 74 18.37 2.74 -28.68
CA ASP A 74 18.09 1.99 -27.46
C ASP A 74 17.05 2.71 -26.60
N TYR A 75 17.10 4.03 -26.53
CA TYR A 75 16.09 4.82 -25.84
C TYR A 75 14.70 4.60 -26.42
N ARG A 76 14.55 4.69 -27.74
CA ARG A 76 13.27 4.47 -28.41
C ARG A 76 12.71 3.07 -28.18
N THR A 77 13.57 2.07 -28.15
CA THR A 77 13.19 0.68 -27.91
C THR A 77 12.70 0.45 -26.47
N GLN A 78 13.32 1.10 -25.49
CA GLN A 78 13.01 0.89 -24.06
C GLN A 78 11.91 1.80 -23.54
N VAL A 79 11.75 3.00 -24.06
CA VAL A 79 10.78 3.98 -23.55
C VAL A 79 9.32 3.56 -23.76
N GLY A 80 9.00 2.92 -24.88
CA GLY A 80 7.66 2.47 -25.21
C GLY A 80 7.06 1.49 -24.21
N PRO A 81 7.75 0.37 -23.91
CA PRO A 81 7.29 -0.59 -22.92
C PRO A 81 7.13 -0.01 -21.52
N LEU A 82 8.05 0.86 -21.06
CA LEU A 82 7.98 1.50 -19.75
C LEU A 82 6.80 2.46 -19.65
N ARG A 83 6.53 3.25 -20.68
CA ARG A 83 5.34 4.12 -20.74
C ARG A 83 4.04 3.32 -20.70
N ARG A 84 3.99 2.19 -21.40
CA ARG A 84 2.82 1.29 -21.35
C ARG A 84 2.58 0.75 -19.96
N ARG A 85 3.61 0.26 -19.29
CA ARG A 85 3.49 -0.24 -17.90
C ARG A 85 2.97 0.83 -16.94
N ALA A 86 3.52 2.03 -17.02
CA ALA A 86 3.07 3.15 -16.21
C ALA A 86 1.60 3.51 -16.50
N ALA A 87 1.21 3.56 -17.78
CA ALA A 87 -0.15 3.87 -18.19
C ALA A 87 -1.16 2.79 -17.76
N GLU A 88 -0.80 1.52 -17.88
CA GLU A 88 -1.63 0.40 -17.44
C GLU A 88 -1.86 0.42 -15.93
N ALA A 89 -0.80 0.65 -15.14
CA ALA A 89 -0.92 0.77 -13.70
C ALA A 89 -1.77 1.97 -13.28
N LEU A 90 -1.62 3.11 -13.93
CA LEU A 90 -2.45 4.30 -13.69
C LEU A 90 -3.91 4.05 -14.03
N ARG A 91 -4.22 3.46 -15.16
CA ARG A 91 -5.60 3.10 -15.56
C ARG A 91 -6.25 2.14 -14.57
N ALA A 92 -5.51 1.15 -14.11
CA ALA A 92 -6.00 0.19 -13.12
C ALA A 92 -6.30 0.87 -11.77
N LEU A 93 -5.45 1.82 -11.34
CA LEU A 93 -5.66 2.61 -10.13
C LEU A 93 -6.90 3.52 -10.26
N GLU A 94 -7.03 4.24 -11.36
CA GLU A 94 -8.19 5.11 -11.65
C GLU A 94 -9.49 4.32 -11.73
N GLY A 95 -9.49 3.18 -12.40
CA GLY A 95 -10.65 2.28 -12.49
C GLY A 95 -11.10 1.76 -11.12
N GLY A 96 -10.15 1.44 -10.25
CA GLY A 96 -10.42 1.04 -8.86
C GLY A 96 -11.02 2.17 -8.03
N GLU A 97 -10.58 3.40 -8.21
CA GLU A 97 -11.13 4.57 -7.53
C GLU A 97 -12.57 4.90 -7.98
N GLN A 98 -12.82 4.85 -9.27
CA GLN A 98 -14.16 5.06 -9.83
C GLN A 98 -15.14 4.00 -9.32
N ALA A 99 -14.79 2.73 -9.36
CA ALA A 99 -15.61 1.65 -8.83
C ALA A 99 -15.91 1.81 -7.33
N ARG A 100 -14.95 2.33 -6.56
CA ARG A 100 -15.15 2.64 -5.15
C ARG A 100 -16.10 3.82 -4.95
N HIS A 101 -15.99 4.85 -5.77
CA HIS A 101 -16.83 6.02 -5.69
C HIS A 101 -18.30 5.70 -6.06
N GLU A 102 -18.52 4.80 -7.01
CA GLU A 102 -19.84 4.31 -7.37
C GLU A 102 -20.49 3.43 -6.29
N ARG A 103 -19.67 2.68 -5.53
CA ARG A 103 -20.16 1.83 -4.43
C ARG A 103 -20.52 2.61 -3.15
N VAL A 104 -20.07 3.83 -3.01
CA VAL A 104 -20.49 4.71 -1.92
C VAL A 104 -21.88 5.26 -2.30
N PRO A 105 -22.97 4.80 -1.64
CA PRO A 105 -24.29 5.36 -1.92
C PRO A 105 -24.22 6.85 -1.66
N ARG A 106 -24.72 7.63 -2.60
CA ARG A 106 -24.94 9.06 -2.41
C ARG A 106 -25.93 9.24 -1.25
N GLN A 107 -25.40 9.30 -0.03
CA GLN A 107 -26.17 9.62 1.16
C GLN A 107 -26.50 11.12 1.19
N GLY A 108 -26.91 11.67 0.09
CA GLY A 108 -27.21 13.09 0.00
C GLY A 108 -28.54 13.42 -0.66
N GLU A 109 -29.28 12.41 -1.14
CA GLU A 109 -30.51 12.65 -1.93
C GLU A 109 -31.76 12.04 -1.31
N ARG A 110 -31.85 12.10 0.03
CA ARG A 110 -33.11 11.90 0.74
C ARG A 110 -33.42 13.12 1.61
N VAL A 111 -33.64 14.24 0.96
CA VAL A 111 -34.32 15.35 1.56
C VAL A 111 -35.57 15.59 0.74
N GLN A 112 -36.62 14.98 1.16
CA GLN A 112 -38.00 15.39 0.93
C GLN A 112 -38.76 15.08 2.17
#